data_79e203410267e82560ae9568ceb7b582
#
_entry.id   79e203410267e82560ae9568ceb7b582
#
_cell.length_a   1.000
_cell.length_b   1.000
_cell.length_c   1.000
_cell.angle_alpha   90.00
_cell.angle_beta   90.00
_cell.angle_gamma   90.00
#
_symmetry.space_group_name_H-M   'P 1'
#
loop_
_entity.id
_entity.type
_entity.pdbx_description
1 polymer ?
#
loop_
_entity_poly.entity_id
_entity_poly.type
_entity_poly.pdbx_seq_one_letter_code
_entity_poly.pdbx_strand_id
1 'polypeptide(L)'
;MSVAQNIKVAVDAVVFGYTSKEGLSVLLIKRNIEPFKNSWALPGGLVADHESLEEAIQRELREETGVNITYLEQLYSFGQPGRDPRNRVISITYYGLVRPDAFVVKAATDASDVNWFNIKKLPALAFDHTTIISVARERLKSKMLYQPVGFELLEEKFPFSELEKLYLAVLDRPIDRRNFKKKITKYGFLEETTEKQALEGAGRPGNLFRFNEEKYFQLKKEGISFEI
;
A
#
# COMPACT_ATOMS: atom_id res chain seq x y z
N MET A 1 -7.14 40.45 -15.12
CA MET A 1 -7.46 40.37 -13.67
C MET A 1 -6.72 39.15 -13.13
N SER A 2 -5.81 39.30 -12.16
CA SER A 2 -5.20 38.17 -11.50
C SER A 2 -6.24 37.58 -10.53
N VAL A 3 -6.59 36.30 -10.72
CA VAL A 3 -7.43 35.59 -9.76
C VAL A 3 -6.53 35.19 -8.60
N ALA A 4 -6.68 35.83 -7.44
CA ALA A 4 -6.03 35.43 -6.22
C ALA A 4 -6.62 34.06 -5.81
N GLN A 5 -5.82 33.01 -5.80
CA GLN A 5 -6.23 31.67 -5.37
C GLN A 5 -5.70 31.40 -3.97
N ASN A 6 -6.58 31.07 -3.04
CA ASN A 6 -6.21 30.56 -1.72
C ASN A 6 -6.46 29.04 -1.71
N ILE A 7 -5.57 28.30 -2.35
CA ILE A 7 -5.62 26.83 -2.44
C ILE A 7 -4.61 26.27 -1.48
N LYS A 8 -5.05 25.40 -0.58
CA LYS A 8 -4.16 24.62 0.29
C LYS A 8 -3.78 23.31 -0.38
N VAL A 9 -2.54 22.90 -0.18
CA VAL A 9 -2.04 21.62 -0.62
C VAL A 9 -1.99 20.67 0.59
N ALA A 10 -2.51 19.48 0.40
CA ALA A 10 -2.46 18.39 1.37
C ALA A 10 -1.81 17.15 0.75
N VAL A 11 -1.38 16.25 1.58
CA VAL A 11 -0.95 14.89 1.21
C VAL A 11 -1.79 13.87 1.98
N ASP A 12 -2.16 12.78 1.31
CA ASP A 12 -2.84 11.62 1.91
C ASP A 12 -2.10 10.33 1.50
N ALA A 13 -2.02 9.33 2.39
CA ALA A 13 -1.39 8.05 2.09
C ALA A 13 -2.38 6.88 2.16
N VAL A 14 -2.45 6.09 1.10
CA VAL A 14 -3.08 4.78 1.12
C VAL A 14 -2.01 3.73 1.41
N VAL A 15 -1.89 3.32 2.67
CA VAL A 15 -0.93 2.30 3.09
C VAL A 15 -1.59 0.94 3.05
N PHE A 16 -1.20 0.12 2.09
CA PHE A 16 -1.67 -1.26 2.00
C PHE A 16 -0.80 -2.20 2.84
N GLY A 17 -1.47 -3.10 3.53
CA GLY A 17 -0.86 -4.22 4.23
C GLY A 17 -1.46 -5.54 3.78
N TYR A 18 -0.72 -6.62 3.94
CA TYR A 18 -1.22 -7.96 3.63
C TYR A 18 -0.79 -8.95 4.71
N THR A 19 -1.72 -9.81 5.10
CA THR A 19 -1.45 -11.04 5.85
C THR A 19 -2.25 -12.19 5.24
N SER A 20 -1.72 -13.40 5.29
CA SER A 20 -2.44 -14.58 4.76
C SER A 20 -3.75 -14.86 5.48
N LYS A 21 -3.88 -14.43 6.72
CA LYS A 21 -5.07 -14.61 7.57
C LYS A 21 -6.18 -13.62 7.24
N GLU A 22 -5.85 -12.35 7.06
CA GLU A 22 -6.83 -11.27 6.92
C GLU A 22 -6.94 -10.73 5.50
N GLY A 23 -5.99 -11.11 4.62
CA GLY A 23 -5.92 -10.63 3.24
C GLY A 23 -5.38 -9.21 3.13
N LEU A 24 -5.77 -8.51 2.07
CA LEU A 24 -5.37 -7.13 1.82
C LEU A 24 -6.11 -6.18 2.77
N SER A 25 -5.37 -5.31 3.42
CA SER A 25 -5.86 -4.31 4.36
C SER A 25 -5.31 -2.92 4.02
N VAL A 26 -5.92 -1.90 4.62
CA VAL A 26 -5.47 -0.51 4.55
C VAL A 26 -5.36 0.06 5.97
N LEU A 27 -4.33 0.87 6.20
CA LEU A 27 -4.11 1.58 7.45
C LEU A 27 -4.98 2.83 7.50
N LEU A 28 -5.77 2.98 8.55
CA LEU A 28 -6.60 4.14 8.79
C LEU A 28 -6.33 4.72 10.18
N ILE A 29 -6.49 6.02 10.29
CA ILE A 29 -6.48 6.77 11.55
C ILE A 29 -7.90 7.16 11.93
N LYS A 30 -8.16 7.30 13.23
CA LYS A 30 -9.39 7.88 13.73
C LYS A 30 -9.15 9.35 14.08
N ARG A 31 -9.85 10.24 13.40
CA ARG A 31 -9.70 11.68 13.54
C ARG A 31 -10.07 12.16 14.94
N ASN A 32 -9.27 13.04 15.52
CA ASN A 32 -9.54 13.68 16.81
C ASN A 32 -10.03 15.13 16.69
N ILE A 33 -10.02 15.70 15.47
CA ILE A 33 -10.36 17.09 15.18
C ILE A 33 -11.45 17.22 14.12
N GLU A 34 -12.17 18.37 14.14
CA GLU A 34 -13.15 18.73 13.10
C GLU A 34 -12.45 19.15 11.78
N PRO A 35 -13.08 18.95 10.64
CA PRO A 35 -14.34 18.25 10.42
C PRO A 35 -14.16 16.72 10.51
N PHE A 36 -15.27 16.00 10.63
CA PHE A 36 -15.29 14.54 10.70
C PHE A 36 -14.61 13.96 11.94
N LYS A 37 -14.66 14.65 13.08
CA LYS A 37 -14.19 14.12 14.36
C LYS A 37 -14.80 12.74 14.64
N ASN A 38 -14.00 11.81 15.15
CA ASN A 38 -14.32 10.40 15.40
C ASN A 38 -14.56 9.54 14.14
N SER A 39 -14.45 10.07 12.94
CA SER A 39 -14.49 9.28 11.70
C SER A 39 -13.13 8.71 11.36
N TRP A 40 -13.11 7.59 10.67
CA TRP A 40 -11.89 7.01 10.10
C TRP A 40 -11.46 7.76 8.84
N ALA A 41 -10.16 7.89 8.64
CA ALA A 41 -9.55 8.61 7.52
C ALA A 41 -8.24 7.97 7.09
N LEU A 42 -7.76 8.34 5.92
CA LEU A 42 -6.37 8.10 5.53
C LEU A 42 -5.45 8.96 6.39
N PRO A 43 -4.25 8.47 6.74
CA PRO A 43 -3.21 9.34 7.30
C PRO A 43 -2.79 10.40 6.29
N GLY A 44 -2.56 11.62 6.79
CA GLY A 44 -2.20 12.75 5.96
C GLY A 44 -2.61 14.10 6.54
N GLY A 45 -2.08 15.16 5.96
CA GLY A 45 -2.30 16.53 6.43
C GLY A 45 -1.88 17.59 5.43
N LEU A 46 -1.82 18.83 5.89
CA LEU A 46 -1.39 19.94 5.07
C LEU A 46 0.13 19.96 4.92
N VAL A 47 0.58 20.29 3.72
CA VAL A 47 2.01 20.51 3.44
C VAL A 47 2.43 21.85 4.04
N ALA A 48 3.52 21.85 4.82
CA ALA A 48 4.09 23.07 5.37
C ALA A 48 4.96 23.81 4.34
N ASP A 49 5.14 25.11 4.54
CA ASP A 49 5.83 25.99 3.58
C ASP A 49 7.31 25.60 3.32
N HIS A 50 7.90 24.82 4.20
CA HIS A 50 9.33 24.49 4.18
C HIS A 50 9.64 23.03 3.87
N GLU A 51 8.65 22.24 3.45
CA GLU A 51 8.80 20.81 3.17
C GLU A 51 8.33 20.45 1.75
N SER A 52 8.94 19.46 1.16
CA SER A 52 8.48 18.82 -0.09
C SER A 52 7.26 17.94 0.17
N LEU A 53 6.59 17.51 -0.90
CA LEU A 53 5.44 16.59 -0.79
C LEU A 53 5.85 15.24 -0.16
N GLU A 54 7.05 14.75 -0.50
CA GLU A 54 7.62 13.52 0.01
C GLU A 54 7.96 13.64 1.50
N GLU A 55 8.52 14.76 1.93
CA GLU A 55 8.79 15.03 3.36
C GLU A 55 7.49 15.16 4.14
N ALA A 56 6.49 15.85 3.60
CA ALA A 56 5.18 16.00 4.22
C ALA A 56 4.52 14.66 4.47
N ILE A 57 4.44 13.79 3.46
CA ILE A 57 3.77 12.49 3.62
C ILE A 57 4.53 11.56 4.57
N GLN A 58 5.87 11.58 4.58
CA GLN A 58 6.66 10.81 5.53
C GLN A 58 6.50 11.33 6.96
N ARG A 59 6.43 12.64 7.16
CA ARG A 59 6.16 13.27 8.46
C ARG A 59 4.80 12.86 8.99
N GLU A 60 3.73 13.02 8.19
CA GLU A 60 2.37 12.68 8.58
C GLU A 60 2.23 11.19 8.95
N LEU A 61 2.77 10.29 8.11
CA LEU A 61 2.77 8.86 8.40
C LEU A 61 3.45 8.53 9.74
N ARG A 62 4.62 9.11 9.99
CA ARG A 62 5.35 8.90 11.24
C ARG A 62 4.61 9.49 12.44
N GLU A 63 4.06 10.70 12.30
CA GLU A 63 3.38 11.42 13.38
C GLU A 63 2.02 10.83 13.74
N GLU A 64 1.26 10.33 12.76
CA GLU A 64 -0.09 9.81 12.99
C GLU A 64 -0.14 8.30 13.24
N THR A 65 0.82 7.54 12.70
CA THR A 65 0.76 6.07 12.71
C THR A 65 2.00 5.39 13.29
N GLY A 66 3.11 6.10 13.42
CA GLY A 66 4.39 5.53 13.79
C GLY A 66 5.06 4.68 12.69
N VAL A 67 4.50 4.62 11.49
CA VAL A 67 5.00 3.79 10.39
C VAL A 67 5.98 4.58 9.54
N ASN A 68 7.10 3.94 9.20
CA ASN A 68 8.06 4.44 8.22
C ASN A 68 8.01 3.54 6.99
N ILE A 69 7.72 4.10 5.82
CA ILE A 69 7.47 3.34 4.58
C ILE A 69 8.59 3.58 3.60
N THR A 70 9.23 2.48 3.16
CA THR A 70 10.28 2.52 2.14
C THR A 70 9.68 2.62 0.73
N TYR A 71 8.65 1.84 0.44
CA TYR A 71 7.96 1.89 -0.85
C TYR A 71 6.76 2.83 -0.77
N LEU A 72 6.95 4.03 -1.30
CA LEU A 72 5.91 5.06 -1.38
C LEU A 72 5.92 5.66 -2.79
N GLU A 73 4.79 5.66 -3.46
CA GLU A 73 4.65 6.15 -4.84
C GLU A 73 3.47 7.11 -4.95
N GLN A 74 3.64 8.21 -5.68
CA GLN A 74 2.56 9.14 -5.94
C GLN A 74 1.47 8.48 -6.79
N LEU A 75 0.24 8.57 -6.32
CA LEU A 75 -0.93 7.98 -6.97
C LEU A 75 -1.58 8.93 -7.95
N TYR A 76 -2.17 10.00 -7.44
CA TYR A 76 -2.96 10.97 -8.17
C TYR A 76 -3.24 12.23 -7.33
N SER A 77 -3.72 13.30 -7.99
CA SER A 77 -4.14 14.53 -7.31
C SER A 77 -5.65 14.63 -7.26
N PHE A 78 -6.20 14.73 -6.05
CA PHE A 78 -7.64 14.86 -5.81
C PHE A 78 -7.97 16.32 -5.49
N GLY A 79 -8.66 16.97 -6.41
CA GLY A 79 -8.93 18.41 -6.31
C GLY A 79 -10.39 18.80 -6.58
N GLN A 80 -11.35 17.91 -6.33
CA GLN A 80 -12.76 18.23 -6.49
C GLN A 80 -13.15 19.39 -5.56
N PRO A 81 -13.82 20.46 -6.06
CA PRO A 81 -14.36 21.48 -5.19
C PRO A 81 -15.26 20.92 -4.11
N GLY A 82 -15.06 21.38 -2.87
CA GLY A 82 -15.85 20.90 -1.73
C GLY A 82 -15.40 19.55 -1.12
N ARG A 83 -14.29 18.95 -1.59
CA ARG A 83 -13.74 17.74 -0.94
C ARG A 83 -13.41 17.97 0.54
N ASP A 84 -12.96 19.15 0.88
CA ASP A 84 -12.80 19.63 2.26
C ASP A 84 -13.78 20.79 2.50
N PRO A 85 -14.66 20.69 3.50
CA PRO A 85 -15.67 21.72 3.75
C PRO A 85 -15.10 23.03 4.28
N ARG A 86 -13.84 23.05 4.77
CA ARG A 86 -13.20 24.22 5.37
C ARG A 86 -12.59 25.16 4.34
N ASN A 87 -11.95 24.56 3.30
CA ASN A 87 -11.12 25.31 2.36
C ASN A 87 -11.11 24.66 0.98
N ARG A 88 -10.64 25.40 -0.03
CA ARG A 88 -10.23 24.83 -1.29
C ARG A 88 -8.92 24.06 -1.09
N VAL A 89 -8.99 22.72 -1.09
CA VAL A 89 -7.84 21.84 -0.87
C VAL A 89 -7.62 20.96 -2.10
N ILE A 90 -6.36 20.79 -2.49
CA ILE A 90 -5.89 19.77 -3.43
C ILE A 90 -5.03 18.80 -2.64
N SER A 91 -5.37 17.53 -2.64
CA SER A 91 -4.55 16.49 -2.03
C SER A 91 -3.74 15.76 -3.09
N ILE A 92 -2.44 15.71 -2.90
CA ILE A 92 -1.52 14.84 -3.63
C ILE A 92 -1.42 13.55 -2.85
N THR A 93 -2.02 12.49 -3.40
CA THR A 93 -2.11 11.21 -2.69
C THR A 93 -0.98 10.27 -3.10
N TYR A 94 -0.46 9.58 -2.12
CA TYR A 94 0.54 8.52 -2.26
C TYR A 94 -0.07 7.16 -1.91
N TYR A 95 0.52 6.08 -2.38
CA TYR A 95 0.25 4.75 -1.84
C TYR A 95 1.55 4.04 -1.50
N GLY A 96 1.50 3.26 -0.45
CA GLY A 96 2.64 2.51 0.05
C GLY A 96 2.27 1.07 0.37
N LEU A 97 3.28 0.22 0.42
CA LEU A 97 3.15 -1.21 0.69
C LEU A 97 4.01 -1.54 1.90
N VAL A 98 3.41 -2.19 2.90
CA VAL A 98 4.12 -2.61 4.10
C VAL A 98 3.60 -3.96 4.61
N ARG A 99 4.42 -4.62 5.38
CA ARG A 99 3.99 -5.77 6.17
C ARG A 99 3.43 -5.27 7.50
N PRO A 100 2.15 -5.54 7.82
CA PRO A 100 1.54 -5.06 9.06
C PRO A 100 2.25 -5.54 10.32
N ASP A 101 2.82 -6.75 10.29
CA ASP A 101 3.56 -7.37 11.40
C ASP A 101 4.97 -6.78 11.63
N ALA A 102 5.50 -6.03 10.65
CA ALA A 102 6.77 -5.32 10.80
C ALA A 102 6.65 -4.03 11.63
N PHE A 103 5.44 -3.57 11.95
CA PHE A 103 5.21 -2.30 12.63
C PHE A 103 4.24 -2.45 13.80
N VAL A 104 4.57 -1.80 14.90
CA VAL A 104 3.64 -1.56 16.00
C VAL A 104 3.02 -0.18 15.75
N VAL A 105 1.82 -0.17 15.16
CA VAL A 105 1.08 1.07 14.92
C VAL A 105 0.65 1.70 16.25
N LYS A 106 0.86 3.02 16.36
CA LYS A 106 0.48 3.79 17.55
C LYS A 106 -0.12 5.10 17.10
N ALA A 107 -1.35 5.36 17.55
CA ALA A 107 -1.96 6.67 17.38
C ALA A 107 -1.15 7.73 18.14
N ALA A 108 -0.87 8.84 17.49
CA ALA A 108 -0.19 9.99 18.09
C ALA A 108 -0.78 11.28 17.50
N THR A 109 -0.47 12.41 18.14
CA THR A 109 -0.90 13.75 17.74
C THR A 109 -2.41 13.89 17.48
N ASP A 110 -2.85 14.08 16.24
CA ASP A 110 -4.23 14.36 15.83
C ASP A 110 -5.08 13.10 15.60
N ALA A 111 -4.49 11.90 15.75
CA ALA A 111 -5.18 10.61 15.71
C ALA A 111 -5.52 10.12 17.12
N SER A 112 -6.77 9.77 17.37
CA SER A 112 -7.20 9.11 18.61
C SER A 112 -7.03 7.59 18.60
N ASP A 113 -6.90 7.01 17.40
CA ASP A 113 -6.72 5.58 17.18
C ASP A 113 -6.12 5.34 15.79
N VAL A 114 -5.46 4.20 15.60
CA VAL A 114 -4.90 3.76 14.32
C VAL A 114 -5.10 2.26 14.18
N ASN A 115 -5.62 1.79 13.04
CA ASN A 115 -5.92 0.38 12.87
C ASN A 115 -5.86 -0.06 11.39
N TRP A 116 -5.62 -1.37 11.18
CA TRP A 116 -5.72 -2.02 9.89
C TRP A 116 -7.15 -2.46 9.62
N PHE A 117 -7.66 -2.14 8.44
CA PHE A 117 -9.00 -2.53 7.99
C PHE A 117 -8.92 -3.36 6.72
N ASN A 118 -9.60 -4.50 6.72
CA ASN A 118 -9.72 -5.29 5.50
C ASN A 118 -10.36 -4.44 4.40
N ILE A 119 -9.73 -4.43 3.21
CA ILE A 119 -10.14 -3.58 2.07
C ILE A 119 -11.58 -3.83 1.60
N LYS A 120 -12.15 -5.01 1.91
CA LYS A 120 -13.53 -5.39 1.57
C LYS A 120 -14.56 -4.99 2.65
N LYS A 121 -14.09 -4.51 3.83
CA LYS A 121 -14.93 -4.20 4.99
C LYS A 121 -14.52 -2.87 5.62
N LEU A 122 -14.43 -1.83 4.79
CA LEU A 122 -14.07 -0.50 5.27
C LEU A 122 -15.20 0.13 6.07
N PRO A 123 -14.90 0.87 7.14
CA PRO A 123 -15.86 1.72 7.82
C PRO A 123 -16.27 2.91 6.94
N ALA A 124 -17.23 3.71 7.39
CA ALA A 124 -17.48 5.02 6.79
C ALA A 124 -16.26 5.92 6.99
N LEU A 125 -15.80 6.55 5.91
CA LEU A 125 -14.59 7.36 5.89
C LEU A 125 -14.92 8.85 5.80
N ALA A 126 -14.01 9.66 6.35
CA ALA A 126 -14.02 11.11 6.19
C ALA A 126 -13.70 11.52 4.75
N PHE A 127 -14.10 12.72 4.37
CA PHE A 127 -13.81 13.34 3.08
C PHE A 127 -14.17 12.44 1.87
N ASP A 128 -13.34 12.47 0.87
CA ASP A 128 -13.41 11.62 -0.33
C ASP A 128 -12.49 10.37 -0.26
N HIS A 129 -12.08 9.97 0.95
CA HIS A 129 -11.08 8.91 1.17
C HIS A 129 -11.53 7.54 0.65
N THR A 130 -12.82 7.26 0.61
CA THR A 130 -13.34 6.03 -0.03
C THR A 130 -13.00 6.00 -1.53
N THR A 131 -13.13 7.13 -2.21
CA THR A 131 -12.77 7.27 -3.63
C THR A 131 -11.26 7.11 -3.83
N ILE A 132 -10.46 7.73 -2.97
CA ILE A 132 -9.00 7.64 -3.00
C ILE A 132 -8.54 6.18 -2.87
N ILE A 133 -9.06 5.44 -1.88
CA ILE A 133 -8.73 4.03 -1.68
C ILE A 133 -9.12 3.17 -2.90
N SER A 134 -10.27 3.46 -3.50
CA SER A 134 -10.71 2.74 -4.71
C SER A 134 -9.72 2.94 -5.87
N VAL A 135 -9.28 4.17 -6.12
CA VAL A 135 -8.28 4.49 -7.16
C VAL A 135 -6.93 3.83 -6.86
N ALA A 136 -6.49 3.86 -5.60
CA ALA A 136 -5.25 3.22 -5.17
C ALA A 136 -5.29 1.70 -5.36
N ARG A 137 -6.42 1.07 -5.03
CA ARG A 137 -6.64 -0.37 -5.22
C ARG A 137 -6.53 -0.77 -6.69
N GLU A 138 -7.16 -0.03 -7.59
CA GLU A 138 -7.07 -0.30 -9.03
C GLU A 138 -5.65 -0.04 -9.57
N ARG A 139 -4.93 0.97 -9.05
CA ARG A 139 -3.52 1.18 -9.36
C ARG A 139 -2.66 0.00 -8.92
N LEU A 140 -2.84 -0.49 -7.70
CA LEU A 140 -2.08 -1.64 -7.17
C LEU A 140 -2.35 -2.90 -8.01
N LYS A 141 -3.61 -3.20 -8.32
CA LYS A 141 -3.97 -4.32 -9.19
C LYS A 141 -3.27 -4.24 -10.54
N SER A 142 -3.39 -3.10 -11.21
CA SER A 142 -2.77 -2.90 -12.52
C SER A 142 -1.25 -3.06 -12.44
N LYS A 143 -0.64 -2.46 -11.43
CA LYS A 143 0.82 -2.48 -11.26
C LYS A 143 1.36 -3.88 -11.00
N MET A 144 0.69 -4.69 -10.20
CA MET A 144 1.10 -6.08 -9.94
C MET A 144 1.09 -6.98 -11.18
N LEU A 145 0.41 -6.59 -12.25
CA LEU A 145 0.42 -7.34 -13.52
C LEU A 145 1.70 -7.12 -14.32
N TYR A 146 2.36 -5.97 -14.17
CA TYR A 146 3.55 -5.61 -14.95
C TYR A 146 4.77 -5.22 -14.11
N GLN A 147 4.64 -5.17 -12.78
CA GLN A 147 5.75 -4.96 -11.84
C GLN A 147 5.59 -5.87 -10.61
N PRO A 148 6.67 -6.47 -10.11
CA PRO A 148 6.62 -7.38 -8.97
C PRO A 148 6.59 -6.64 -7.62
N VAL A 149 5.82 -5.57 -7.51
CA VAL A 149 5.73 -4.75 -6.28
C VAL A 149 5.10 -5.48 -5.09
N GLY A 150 4.40 -6.59 -5.33
CA GLY A 150 3.78 -7.36 -4.25
C GLY A 150 4.78 -8.03 -3.30
N PHE A 151 6.05 -8.12 -3.66
CA PHE A 151 7.07 -8.69 -2.77
C PHE A 151 7.31 -7.84 -1.52
N GLU A 152 7.05 -6.53 -1.56
CA GLU A 152 7.09 -5.65 -0.39
C GLU A 152 6.08 -6.04 0.72
N LEU A 153 5.06 -6.82 0.36
CA LEU A 153 4.02 -7.31 1.25
C LEU A 153 4.33 -8.70 1.83
N LEU A 154 5.43 -9.34 1.42
CA LEU A 154 5.83 -10.68 1.86
C LEU A 154 7.06 -10.65 2.76
N GLU A 155 7.29 -11.72 3.48
CA GLU A 155 8.56 -11.93 4.16
C GLU A 155 9.72 -12.05 3.17
N GLU A 156 10.95 -11.84 3.65
CA GLU A 156 12.15 -11.99 2.80
C GLU A 156 12.21 -13.38 2.15
N LYS A 157 11.80 -14.41 2.92
CA LYS A 157 11.67 -15.79 2.45
C LYS A 157 10.25 -16.27 2.71
N PHE A 158 9.56 -16.69 1.67
CA PHE A 158 8.15 -17.06 1.72
C PHE A 158 7.87 -18.34 0.93
N PRO A 159 6.88 -19.14 1.32
CA PRO A 159 6.40 -20.26 0.52
C PRO A 159 5.68 -19.73 -0.73
N PHE A 160 5.77 -20.43 -1.85
CA PHE A 160 5.10 -20.03 -3.10
C PHE A 160 3.59 -19.81 -2.92
N SER A 161 2.97 -20.55 -2.01
CA SER A 161 1.54 -20.41 -1.69
C SER A 161 1.18 -19.02 -1.12
N GLU A 162 2.09 -18.36 -0.38
CA GLU A 162 1.83 -17.01 0.13
C GLU A 162 1.84 -15.97 -1.00
N LEU A 163 2.78 -16.08 -1.94
CA LEU A 163 2.80 -15.26 -3.14
C LEU A 163 1.50 -15.44 -3.95
N GLU A 164 1.06 -16.66 -4.12
CA GLU A 164 -0.18 -17.00 -4.81
C GLU A 164 -1.41 -16.37 -4.13
N LYS A 165 -1.51 -16.53 -2.80
CA LYS A 165 -2.60 -15.93 -2.00
C LYS A 165 -2.60 -14.42 -2.06
N LEU A 166 -1.42 -13.78 -2.01
CA LEU A 166 -1.28 -12.33 -2.17
C LEU A 166 -1.85 -11.87 -3.51
N TYR A 167 -1.44 -12.51 -4.61
CA TYR A 167 -1.96 -12.15 -5.93
C TYR A 167 -3.48 -12.37 -6.05
N LEU A 168 -4.01 -13.46 -5.49
CA LEU A 168 -5.45 -13.69 -5.39
C LEU A 168 -6.17 -12.59 -4.62
N ALA A 169 -5.60 -12.17 -3.48
CA ALA A 169 -6.19 -11.13 -2.63
C ALA A 169 -6.22 -9.75 -3.30
N VAL A 170 -5.15 -9.39 -4.01
CA VAL A 170 -5.05 -8.09 -4.69
C VAL A 170 -5.85 -8.06 -5.99
N LEU A 171 -5.69 -9.07 -6.86
CA LEU A 171 -6.36 -9.10 -8.15
C LEU A 171 -7.87 -9.36 -8.03
N ASP A 172 -8.31 -9.92 -6.90
CA ASP A 172 -9.72 -10.23 -6.61
C ASP A 172 -10.37 -11.11 -7.70
N ARG A 173 -9.59 -12.01 -8.29
CA ARG A 173 -10.02 -12.97 -9.32
C ARG A 173 -9.22 -14.26 -9.22
N PRO A 174 -9.76 -15.40 -9.68
CA PRO A 174 -9.00 -16.64 -9.76
C PRO A 174 -7.78 -16.49 -10.68
N ILE A 175 -6.69 -17.15 -10.30
CA ILE A 175 -5.48 -17.28 -11.14
C ILE A 175 -5.24 -18.76 -11.44
N ASP A 176 -4.81 -19.06 -12.68
CA ASP A 176 -4.33 -20.38 -13.03
C ASP A 176 -2.96 -20.59 -12.37
N ARG A 177 -2.94 -21.39 -11.32
CA ARG A 177 -1.76 -21.64 -10.48
C ARG A 177 -0.55 -22.12 -11.27
N ARG A 178 -0.75 -23.04 -12.24
CA ARG A 178 0.34 -23.61 -13.03
C ARG A 178 0.94 -22.54 -13.94
N ASN A 179 0.08 -21.80 -14.61
CA ASN A 179 0.49 -20.74 -15.52
C ASN A 179 1.13 -19.58 -14.79
N PHE A 180 0.57 -19.18 -13.64
CA PHE A 180 1.13 -18.15 -12.76
C PHE A 180 2.55 -18.52 -12.30
N LYS A 181 2.74 -19.76 -11.78
CA LYS A 181 4.06 -20.23 -11.37
C LYS A 181 5.06 -20.21 -12.52
N LYS A 182 4.66 -20.72 -13.70
CA LYS A 182 5.50 -20.70 -14.89
C LYS A 182 5.91 -19.29 -15.31
N LYS A 183 4.98 -18.35 -15.30
CA LYS A 183 5.25 -16.95 -15.67
C LYS A 183 6.19 -16.26 -14.68
N ILE A 184 5.93 -16.36 -13.38
CA ILE A 184 6.71 -15.63 -12.37
C ILE A 184 8.12 -16.21 -12.19
N THR A 185 8.30 -17.52 -12.41
CA THR A 185 9.63 -18.15 -12.33
C THR A 185 10.45 -18.01 -13.61
N LYS A 186 9.81 -17.70 -14.75
CA LYS A 186 10.47 -17.56 -16.06
C LYS A 186 11.65 -16.60 -16.07
N TYR A 187 11.53 -15.51 -15.35
CA TYR A 187 12.52 -14.43 -15.36
C TYR A 187 13.67 -14.66 -14.38
N GLY A 188 13.55 -15.62 -13.47
CA GLY A 188 14.57 -16.02 -12.51
C GLY A 188 14.88 -15.00 -11.41
N PHE A 189 14.07 -13.94 -11.23
CA PHE A 189 14.15 -13.05 -10.05
C PHE A 189 13.42 -13.63 -8.83
N LEU A 190 12.66 -14.71 -8.99
CA LEU A 190 12.14 -15.51 -7.90
C LEU A 190 13.03 -16.73 -7.75
N GLU A 191 13.83 -16.75 -6.67
CA GLU A 191 14.81 -17.79 -6.40
C GLU A 191 14.28 -18.78 -5.38
N GLU A 192 14.40 -20.06 -5.68
CA GLU A 192 14.11 -21.13 -4.73
C GLU A 192 15.30 -21.33 -3.78
N THR A 193 15.04 -21.28 -2.48
CA THR A 193 16.08 -21.46 -1.45
C THR A 193 16.23 -22.93 -1.05
N THR A 194 17.30 -23.25 -0.35
CA THR A 194 17.48 -24.60 0.26
C THR A 194 16.67 -24.78 1.54
N GLU A 195 16.12 -23.70 2.08
CA GLU A 195 15.32 -23.70 3.30
C GLU A 195 13.89 -24.16 3.02
N LYS A 196 13.30 -24.82 4.00
CA LYS A 196 11.94 -25.36 3.90
C LYS A 196 11.01 -24.65 4.85
N GLN A 197 9.76 -24.54 4.45
CA GLN A 197 8.69 -24.05 5.32
C GLN A 197 8.58 -24.90 6.58
N ALA A 198 8.41 -24.28 7.75
CA ALA A 198 8.04 -24.98 8.96
C ALA A 198 6.68 -25.69 8.78
N LEU A 199 6.55 -26.92 9.25
CA LEU A 199 5.31 -27.68 9.14
C LEU A 199 4.30 -27.22 10.19
N GLU A 200 3.18 -26.69 9.73
CA GLU A 200 1.97 -26.51 10.53
C GLU A 200 0.92 -27.58 10.16
N GLY A 201 1.29 -28.87 10.10
CA GLY A 201 0.36 -29.94 9.77
C GLY A 201 0.97 -31.11 9.00
N ALA A 202 0.11 -32.03 8.53
CA ALA A 202 0.54 -33.19 7.74
C ALA A 202 0.87 -32.78 6.30
N GLY A 203 2.09 -33.06 5.83
CA GLY A 203 2.52 -32.81 4.47
C GLY A 203 4.05 -32.74 4.34
N ARG A 204 4.57 -32.77 3.10
CA ARG A 204 5.99 -32.53 2.85
C ARG A 204 6.26 -31.03 2.82
N PRO A 205 7.24 -30.50 3.59
CA PRO A 205 7.59 -29.09 3.56
C PRO A 205 7.99 -28.66 2.15
N GLY A 206 7.38 -27.59 1.65
CA GLY A 206 7.81 -26.93 0.42
C GLY A 206 9.07 -26.10 0.64
N ASN A 207 9.81 -25.83 -0.41
CA ASN A 207 10.93 -24.90 -0.36
C ASN A 207 10.41 -23.45 -0.23
N LEU A 208 11.19 -22.61 0.45
CA LEU A 208 10.95 -21.18 0.48
C LEU A 208 11.54 -20.52 -0.76
N PHE A 209 10.97 -19.40 -1.13
CA PHE A 209 11.40 -18.57 -2.24
C PHE A 209 11.80 -17.19 -1.69
N ARG A 210 12.69 -16.53 -2.39
CA ARG A 210 13.04 -15.12 -2.15
C ARG A 210 13.00 -14.33 -3.44
N PHE A 211 12.75 -13.04 -3.34
CA PHE A 211 12.83 -12.10 -4.44
C PHE A 211 14.27 -11.60 -4.60
N ASN A 212 14.82 -11.70 -5.81
CA ASN A 212 16.12 -11.15 -6.15
C ASN A 212 15.91 -9.79 -6.86
N GLU A 213 15.98 -8.74 -6.07
CA GLU A 213 15.76 -7.37 -6.51
C GLU A 213 16.82 -6.91 -7.53
N GLU A 214 18.08 -7.25 -7.32
CA GLU A 214 19.18 -6.88 -8.24
C GLU A 214 18.94 -7.47 -9.63
N LYS A 215 18.57 -8.73 -9.69
CA LYS A 215 18.25 -9.41 -10.95
C LYS A 215 17.03 -8.82 -11.63
N TYR A 216 16.02 -8.44 -10.87
CA TYR A 216 14.85 -7.76 -11.41
C TYR A 216 15.23 -6.42 -12.04
N PHE A 217 16.03 -5.58 -11.37
CA PHE A 217 16.47 -4.30 -11.90
C PHE A 217 17.39 -4.45 -13.11
N GLN A 218 18.22 -5.48 -13.16
CA GLN A 218 19.03 -5.79 -14.34
C GLN A 218 18.13 -6.10 -15.55
N LEU A 219 17.18 -7.02 -15.40
CA LEU A 219 16.23 -7.37 -16.48
C LEU A 219 15.41 -6.17 -16.96
N LYS A 220 14.99 -5.32 -16.03
CA LYS A 220 14.29 -4.08 -16.35
C LYS A 220 15.14 -3.13 -17.20
N LYS A 221 16.44 -3.00 -16.91
CA LYS A 221 17.39 -2.20 -17.71
C LYS A 221 17.59 -2.81 -19.10
N GLU A 222 17.52 -4.11 -19.24
CA GLU A 222 17.62 -4.85 -20.51
C GLU A 222 16.32 -4.77 -21.33
N GLY A 223 15.29 -4.07 -20.84
CA GLY A 223 14.00 -3.90 -21.52
C GLY A 223 13.05 -5.10 -21.40
N ILE A 224 13.34 -6.04 -20.50
CA ILE A 224 12.47 -7.20 -20.26
C ILE A 224 11.32 -6.74 -19.39
N SER A 225 10.10 -6.83 -19.92
CA SER A 225 8.88 -6.53 -19.17
C SER A 225 8.37 -7.79 -18.44
N PHE A 226 8.03 -7.59 -17.16
CA PHE A 226 7.30 -8.57 -16.37
C PHE A 226 5.81 -8.48 -16.73
N GLU A 227 5.17 -9.63 -16.96
CA GLU A 227 3.73 -9.70 -17.26
C GLU A 227 3.13 -11.00 -16.72
N ILE A 228 2.06 -10.88 -15.92
CA ILE A 228 1.30 -12.01 -15.34
C ILE A 228 -0.05 -12.19 -16.01
#